data_43de42fe63b4b76fd470cc691a3b3133
#
_entry.id   43de42fe63b4b76fd470cc691a3b3133
#
_cell.length_a   1.000
_cell.length_b   1.000
_cell.length_c   1.000
_cell.angle_alpha   90.00
_cell.angle_beta   90.00
_cell.angle_gamma   90.00
#
_symmetry.space_group_name_H-M   'P 1'
#
loop_
_entity.id
_entity.type
_entity.pdbx_description
1 polymer ?
#
loop_
_entity_poly.entity_id
_entity_poly.type
_entity_poly.pdbx_seq_one_letter_code
_entity_poly.pdbx_strand_id
1 'polypeptide(L)'
;IELQPDIVFIYIGINDVWHKYNVGTGSDIDLYKNGLRKIIEDTQATGAKIILCTPTVIGENSGEFTLVNNFKDIETMEAMNQDLEAFSDVVRTLSLEFNTELLDLRKRFKTYISQNNGTNASKGILTYDGVHLNNVGNKLIADEMIRFLK
;
A
#
# COMPACT_ATOMS: atom_id res chain seq x y z
N ILE A 1 8.32 -17.73 -20.55
CA ILE A 1 8.75 -18.52 -19.38
C ILE A 1 7.56 -18.52 -18.44
N GLU A 2 6.97 -19.68 -18.27
CA GLU A 2 5.90 -19.87 -17.29
C GLU A 2 6.53 -19.99 -15.91
N LEU A 3 6.33 -18.98 -15.06
CA LEU A 3 6.77 -19.01 -13.67
C LEU A 3 5.77 -19.85 -12.87
N GLN A 4 6.26 -20.77 -12.07
CA GLN A 4 5.47 -21.54 -11.11
C GLN A 4 5.91 -21.16 -9.68
N PRO A 5 5.46 -20.03 -9.16
CA PRO A 5 5.85 -19.59 -7.84
C PRO A 5 5.15 -20.42 -6.74
N ASP A 6 5.87 -20.70 -5.65
CA ASP A 6 5.28 -21.28 -4.46
C ASP A 6 4.52 -20.23 -3.62
N ILE A 7 5.00 -18.97 -3.66
CA ILE A 7 4.45 -17.83 -2.89
C ILE A 7 4.38 -16.60 -3.77
N VAL A 8 3.25 -15.89 -3.72
CA VAL A 8 3.05 -14.61 -4.41
C VAL A 8 2.65 -13.53 -3.40
N PHE A 9 3.43 -12.46 -3.33
CA PHE A 9 3.03 -11.23 -2.65
C PHE A 9 2.37 -10.29 -3.66
N ILE A 10 1.12 -9.88 -3.38
CA ILE A 10 0.40 -8.91 -4.20
C ILE A 10 0.39 -7.57 -3.46
N TYR A 11 1.23 -6.64 -3.94
CA TYR A 11 1.42 -5.31 -3.35
C TYR A 11 1.20 -4.24 -4.40
N ILE A 12 -0.04 -3.75 -4.51
CA ILE A 12 -0.51 -2.77 -5.50
C ILE A 12 -1.52 -1.81 -4.85
N GLY A 13 -1.85 -0.70 -5.54
CA GLY A 13 -2.92 0.21 -5.16
C GLY A 13 -2.46 1.65 -4.84
N ILE A 14 -1.20 1.87 -4.48
CA ILE A 14 -0.71 3.22 -4.17
C ILE A 14 -0.72 4.12 -5.42
N ASN A 15 -0.34 3.57 -6.58
CA ASN A 15 -0.35 4.29 -7.85
C ASN A 15 -1.77 4.56 -8.35
N ASP A 16 -2.72 3.68 -8.07
CA ASP A 16 -4.13 3.90 -8.41
C ASP A 16 -4.66 5.16 -7.73
N VAL A 17 -4.38 5.31 -6.43
CA VAL A 17 -4.74 6.52 -5.68
C VAL A 17 -3.91 7.71 -6.14
N TRP A 18 -2.58 7.60 -6.17
CA TRP A 18 -1.72 8.72 -6.50
C TRP A 18 -1.96 9.28 -7.90
N HIS A 19 -2.04 8.41 -8.92
CA HIS A 19 -2.24 8.83 -10.30
C HIS A 19 -3.64 9.41 -10.54
N LYS A 20 -4.66 9.01 -9.78
CA LYS A 20 -5.99 9.62 -9.83
C LYS A 20 -5.91 11.13 -9.60
N TYR A 21 -5.14 11.56 -8.61
CA TYR A 21 -5.01 12.97 -8.23
C TYR A 21 -3.92 13.73 -8.99
N ASN A 22 -2.91 13.04 -9.50
CA ASN A 22 -1.78 13.67 -10.19
C ASN A 22 -2.00 13.83 -11.70
N VAL A 23 -2.39 12.73 -12.36
CA VAL A 23 -2.48 12.67 -13.84
C VAL A 23 -3.84 12.21 -14.35
N GLY A 24 -4.79 11.91 -13.47
CA GLY A 24 -6.14 11.49 -13.83
C GLY A 24 -6.25 10.07 -14.41
N THR A 25 -5.27 9.20 -14.17
CA THR A 25 -5.21 7.84 -14.75
C THR A 25 -5.31 6.75 -13.69
N GLY A 26 -5.64 7.08 -12.45
CA GLY A 26 -5.87 6.11 -11.39
C GLY A 26 -7.17 5.33 -11.57
N SER A 27 -7.27 4.19 -10.91
CA SER A 27 -8.49 3.39 -10.86
C SER A 27 -9.46 3.93 -9.80
N ASP A 28 -10.77 3.84 -10.07
CA ASP A 28 -11.74 3.94 -8.99
C ASP A 28 -11.74 2.66 -8.13
N ILE A 29 -12.40 2.74 -6.98
CA ILE A 29 -12.35 1.65 -5.98
C ILE A 29 -13.01 0.36 -6.47
N ASP A 30 -14.06 0.45 -7.29
CA ASP A 30 -14.76 -0.73 -7.82
C ASP A 30 -13.91 -1.42 -8.89
N LEU A 31 -13.26 -0.65 -9.76
CA LEU A 31 -12.33 -1.18 -10.75
C LEU A 31 -11.13 -1.85 -10.07
N TYR A 32 -10.54 -1.20 -9.06
CA TYR A 32 -9.46 -1.76 -8.26
C TYR A 32 -9.89 -3.07 -7.58
N LYS A 33 -11.04 -3.08 -6.90
CA LYS A 33 -11.57 -4.26 -6.21
C LYS A 33 -11.78 -5.44 -7.17
N ASN A 34 -12.41 -5.17 -8.34
CA ASN A 34 -12.67 -6.22 -9.34
C ASN A 34 -11.37 -6.72 -9.98
N GLY A 35 -10.44 -5.82 -10.27
CA GLY A 35 -9.11 -6.18 -10.79
C GLY A 35 -8.31 -7.03 -9.80
N LEU A 36 -8.27 -6.62 -8.53
CA LEU A 36 -7.56 -7.38 -7.48
C LEU A 36 -8.20 -8.76 -7.26
N ARG A 37 -9.54 -8.86 -7.26
CA ARG A 37 -10.27 -10.12 -7.21
C ARG A 37 -9.82 -11.07 -8.34
N LYS A 38 -9.80 -10.57 -9.57
CA LYS A 38 -9.36 -11.35 -10.73
C LYS A 38 -7.92 -11.83 -10.60
N ILE A 39 -7.01 -10.98 -10.11
CA ILE A 39 -5.61 -11.35 -9.86
C ILE A 39 -5.52 -12.47 -8.80
N ILE A 40 -6.31 -12.39 -7.74
CA ILE A 40 -6.35 -13.43 -6.70
C ILE A 40 -6.84 -14.76 -7.29
N GLU A 41 -7.97 -14.76 -8.02
CA GLU A 41 -8.53 -15.94 -8.66
C GLU A 41 -7.54 -16.60 -9.60
N ASP A 42 -6.91 -15.83 -10.48
CA ASP A 42 -5.92 -16.34 -11.44
C ASP A 42 -4.66 -16.89 -10.72
N THR A 43 -4.25 -16.24 -9.63
CA THR A 43 -3.09 -16.70 -8.85
C THR A 43 -3.42 -17.97 -8.06
N GLN A 44 -4.62 -18.07 -7.46
CA GLN A 44 -5.06 -19.30 -6.78
C GLN A 44 -5.10 -20.50 -7.72
N ALA A 45 -5.46 -20.28 -8.99
CA ALA A 45 -5.49 -21.35 -9.99
C ALA A 45 -4.09 -21.97 -10.26
N THR A 46 -3.00 -21.28 -9.91
CA THR A 46 -1.62 -21.81 -10.02
C THR A 46 -1.21 -22.70 -8.86
N GLY A 47 -1.98 -22.69 -7.77
CA GLY A 47 -1.64 -23.39 -6.51
C GLY A 47 -0.67 -22.62 -5.61
N ALA A 48 -0.26 -21.41 -5.97
CA ALA A 48 0.63 -20.57 -5.17
C ALA A 48 -0.05 -20.10 -3.86
N LYS A 49 0.72 -20.05 -2.78
CA LYS A 49 0.31 -19.35 -1.56
C LYS A 49 0.28 -17.83 -1.83
N ILE A 50 -0.84 -17.18 -1.51
CA ILE A 50 -1.02 -15.75 -1.73
C ILE A 50 -0.90 -14.98 -0.42
N ILE A 51 -0.10 -13.91 -0.43
CA ILE A 51 -0.05 -12.91 0.63
C ILE A 51 -0.50 -11.57 0.02
N LEU A 52 -1.66 -11.08 0.46
CA LEU A 52 -2.14 -9.76 0.07
C LEU A 52 -1.48 -8.69 0.95
N CYS A 53 -0.96 -7.63 0.31
CA CYS A 53 -0.33 -6.52 1.01
C CYS A 53 -1.16 -5.26 0.82
N THR A 54 -1.51 -4.57 1.92
CA THR A 54 -2.15 -3.25 1.80
C THR A 54 -1.15 -2.22 1.26
N PRO A 55 -1.59 -1.21 0.46
CA PRO A 55 -0.74 -0.09 0.09
C PRO A 55 -0.25 0.65 1.35
N THR A 56 0.92 1.30 1.27
CA THR A 56 1.57 1.94 2.42
C THR A 56 0.97 3.31 2.76
N VAL A 57 1.73 4.40 2.64
CA VAL A 57 1.29 5.75 3.01
C VAL A 57 1.58 6.75 1.89
N ILE A 58 0.83 7.84 1.85
CA ILE A 58 1.14 9.05 1.11
C ILE A 58 1.29 10.16 2.14
N GLY A 59 2.54 10.66 2.32
CA GLY A 59 2.92 11.52 3.41
C GLY A 59 3.17 10.77 4.72
N GLU A 60 4.09 11.27 5.55
CA GLU A 60 4.50 10.64 6.81
C GLU A 60 4.08 11.42 8.05
N ASN A 61 3.51 12.60 7.89
CA ASN A 61 3.03 13.44 8.97
C ASN A 61 1.61 13.05 9.41
N SER A 62 1.28 13.36 10.65
CA SER A 62 -0.06 13.18 11.22
C SER A 62 -0.75 14.53 11.39
N GLY A 63 -1.92 14.72 10.80
CA GLY A 63 -2.81 15.84 11.10
C GLY A 63 -2.60 17.14 10.32
N GLU A 64 -1.39 17.44 9.86
CA GLU A 64 -1.11 18.55 8.95
C GLU A 64 -0.25 18.03 7.82
N PHE A 65 -0.84 17.86 6.65
CA PHE A 65 -0.12 17.41 5.47
C PHE A 65 0.68 18.57 4.88
N THR A 66 2.00 18.53 5.02
CA THR A 66 2.86 19.37 4.20
C THR A 66 2.99 18.77 2.81
N LEU A 67 3.08 19.63 1.81
CA LEU A 67 3.10 19.30 0.40
C LEU A 67 4.10 18.19 0.06
N VAL A 68 3.62 17.15 -0.59
CA VAL A 68 4.41 16.03 -1.09
C VAL A 68 4.28 16.01 -2.61
N ASN A 69 5.40 15.99 -3.33
CA ASN A 69 5.43 15.73 -4.78
C ASN A 69 4.47 16.55 -5.65
N ASN A 70 4.52 17.88 -5.60
CA ASN A 70 3.71 18.79 -6.43
C ASN A 70 2.21 18.84 -6.09
N PHE A 71 1.72 18.15 -5.09
CA PHE A 71 0.38 18.38 -4.55
C PHE A 71 0.39 19.68 -3.76
N LYS A 72 -0.54 20.59 -4.10
CA LYS A 72 -0.48 21.99 -3.68
C LYS A 72 -1.40 22.33 -2.53
N ASP A 73 -2.21 21.40 -2.09
CA ASP A 73 -3.23 21.66 -1.09
C ASP A 73 -3.45 20.46 -0.14
N ILE A 74 -3.88 20.79 1.07
CA ILE A 74 -4.14 19.86 2.16
C ILE A 74 -5.32 18.96 1.80
N GLU A 75 -6.37 19.49 1.17
CA GLU A 75 -7.59 18.73 0.85
C GLU A 75 -7.28 17.55 -0.07
N THR A 76 -6.42 17.76 -1.07
CA THR A 76 -5.97 16.68 -1.97
C THR A 76 -5.19 15.60 -1.19
N MET A 77 -4.33 15.99 -0.26
CA MET A 77 -3.57 15.03 0.55
C MET A 77 -4.48 14.22 1.49
N GLU A 78 -5.46 14.86 2.10
CA GLU A 78 -6.45 14.19 2.93
C GLU A 78 -7.31 13.23 2.11
N ALA A 79 -7.79 13.66 0.95
CA ALA A 79 -8.58 12.84 0.04
C ALA A 79 -7.78 11.60 -0.43
N MET A 80 -6.50 11.76 -0.81
CA MET A 80 -5.64 10.63 -1.15
C MET A 80 -5.48 9.64 0.01
N ASN A 81 -5.32 10.12 1.25
CA ASN A 81 -5.18 9.23 2.39
C ASN A 81 -6.49 8.54 2.78
N GLN A 82 -7.65 9.18 2.57
CA GLN A 82 -8.97 8.54 2.71
C GLN A 82 -9.17 7.45 1.65
N ASP A 83 -8.88 7.73 0.38
CA ASP A 83 -8.92 6.74 -0.69
C ASP A 83 -7.95 5.57 -0.39
N LEU A 84 -6.74 5.87 0.06
CA LEU A 84 -5.75 4.84 0.38
C LEU A 84 -6.19 3.93 1.55
N GLU A 85 -6.94 4.48 2.52
CA GLU A 85 -7.56 3.66 3.57
C GLU A 85 -8.66 2.76 2.98
N ALA A 86 -9.53 3.32 2.13
CA ALA A 86 -10.58 2.55 1.47
C ALA A 86 -10.01 1.41 0.59
N PHE A 87 -8.92 1.67 -0.15
CA PHE A 87 -8.20 0.65 -0.91
C PHE A 87 -7.59 -0.44 0.00
N SER A 88 -7.06 -0.03 1.16
CA SER A 88 -6.55 -0.98 2.16
C SER A 88 -7.66 -1.86 2.73
N ASP A 89 -8.86 -1.30 2.94
CA ASP A 89 -10.03 -2.06 3.41
C ASP A 89 -10.53 -3.06 2.36
N VAL A 90 -10.42 -2.74 1.07
CA VAL A 90 -10.66 -3.71 -0.01
C VAL A 90 -9.69 -4.88 0.10
N VAL A 91 -8.39 -4.63 0.29
CA VAL A 91 -7.38 -5.69 0.45
C VAL A 91 -7.69 -6.57 1.67
N ARG A 92 -8.00 -5.97 2.82
CA ARG A 92 -8.38 -6.69 4.05
C ARG A 92 -9.62 -7.56 3.84
N THR A 93 -10.64 -7.01 3.17
CA THR A 93 -11.89 -7.71 2.88
C THR A 93 -11.65 -8.90 1.95
N LEU A 94 -10.91 -8.70 0.86
CA LEU A 94 -10.60 -9.76 -0.10
C LEU A 94 -9.72 -10.86 0.54
N SER A 95 -8.80 -10.48 1.43
CA SER A 95 -8.00 -11.46 2.17
C SER A 95 -8.87 -12.42 2.99
N LEU A 96 -9.90 -11.90 3.67
CA LEU A 96 -10.85 -12.73 4.40
C LEU A 96 -11.73 -13.57 3.46
N GLU A 97 -12.24 -12.97 2.38
CA GLU A 97 -13.11 -13.62 1.41
C GLU A 97 -12.45 -14.83 0.73
N PHE A 98 -11.19 -14.65 0.32
CA PHE A 98 -10.41 -15.66 -0.39
C PHE A 98 -9.56 -16.55 0.53
N ASN A 99 -9.65 -16.33 1.85
CA ASN A 99 -8.84 -17.03 2.86
C ASN A 99 -7.34 -17.00 2.55
N THR A 100 -6.84 -15.82 2.15
CA THR A 100 -5.40 -15.59 1.91
C THR A 100 -4.72 -15.02 3.14
N GLU A 101 -3.40 -15.07 3.18
CA GLU A 101 -2.63 -14.33 4.19
C GLU A 101 -2.69 -12.82 3.92
N LEU A 102 -2.64 -12.03 4.99
CA LEU A 102 -2.64 -10.56 4.94
C LEU A 102 -1.38 -10.00 5.56
N LEU A 103 -0.66 -9.17 4.80
CA LEU A 103 0.40 -8.30 5.29
C LEU A 103 -0.13 -6.85 5.30
N ASP A 104 -0.61 -6.38 6.45
CA ASP A 104 -1.15 -5.01 6.59
C ASP A 104 0.00 -3.98 6.70
N LEU A 105 0.62 -3.68 5.56
CA LEU A 105 1.72 -2.72 5.46
C LEU A 105 1.29 -1.31 5.85
N ARG A 106 0.06 -0.88 5.51
CA ARG A 106 -0.45 0.43 5.90
C ARG A 106 -0.46 0.59 7.42
N LYS A 107 -1.02 -0.37 8.14
CA LYS A 107 -1.02 -0.37 9.60
C LYS A 107 0.40 -0.36 10.15
N ARG A 108 1.29 -1.17 9.57
CA ARG A 108 2.68 -1.27 10.00
C ARG A 108 3.44 0.03 9.82
N PHE A 109 3.25 0.69 8.65
CA PHE A 109 3.87 1.99 8.34
C PHE A 109 3.37 3.09 9.27
N LYS A 110 2.04 3.22 9.43
CA LYS A 110 1.44 4.20 10.36
C LYS A 110 1.97 4.02 11.78
N THR A 111 2.09 2.78 12.26
CA THR A 111 2.65 2.49 13.58
C THR A 111 4.13 2.90 13.67
N TYR A 112 4.95 2.56 12.67
CA TYR A 112 6.36 2.94 12.67
C TYR A 112 6.54 4.47 12.64
N ILE A 113 5.81 5.15 11.78
CA ILE A 113 5.84 6.62 11.66
C ILE A 113 5.44 7.27 12.99
N SER A 114 4.36 6.82 13.63
CA SER A 114 3.92 7.38 14.91
C SER A 114 4.97 7.26 16.04
N GLN A 115 5.83 6.25 15.96
CA GLN A 115 6.89 6.01 16.95
C GLN A 115 8.21 6.72 16.63
N ASN A 116 8.45 7.06 15.36
CA ASN A 116 9.76 7.53 14.88
C ASN A 116 9.73 8.91 14.23
N ASN A 117 8.58 9.54 14.10
CA ASN A 117 8.41 10.86 13.47
C ASN A 117 8.08 11.95 14.52
N GLY A 118 8.98 12.16 15.48
CA GLY A 118 8.77 13.16 16.54
C GLY A 118 8.73 14.62 16.05
N THR A 119 9.20 14.88 14.84
CA THR A 119 9.18 16.22 14.22
C THR A 119 7.97 16.45 13.33
N ASN A 120 7.10 15.47 13.19
CA ASN A 120 5.96 15.48 12.27
C ASN A 120 6.36 15.81 10.81
N ALA A 121 7.50 15.29 10.36
CA ALA A 121 7.99 15.49 9.00
C ALA A 121 7.06 14.78 7.99
N SER A 122 6.85 15.40 6.82
CA SER A 122 6.03 14.83 5.74
C SER A 122 6.71 13.70 4.97
N LYS A 123 8.02 13.55 5.13
CA LYS A 123 8.86 12.56 4.44
C LYS A 123 10.18 12.37 5.17
N GLY A 124 10.94 11.33 4.78
CA GLY A 124 12.30 11.10 5.26
C GLY A 124 12.41 10.03 6.33
N ILE A 125 11.31 9.56 6.89
CA ILE A 125 11.28 8.45 7.87
C ILE A 125 11.33 7.10 7.13
N LEU A 126 10.35 6.84 6.26
CA LEU A 126 10.23 5.62 5.45
C LEU A 126 10.26 5.87 3.94
N THR A 127 10.11 7.14 3.53
CA THR A 127 10.01 7.54 2.13
C THR A 127 11.00 8.64 1.79
N TYR A 128 11.36 8.78 0.50
CA TYR A 128 12.18 9.91 0.03
C TYR A 128 11.37 11.19 -0.12
N ASP A 129 10.14 11.03 -0.56
CA ASP A 129 9.31 12.14 -1.06
C ASP A 129 7.87 12.10 -0.53
N GLY A 130 7.62 11.23 0.45
CA GLY A 130 6.30 10.99 1.03
C GLY A 130 5.56 9.80 0.41
N VAL A 131 6.08 9.21 -0.69
CA VAL A 131 5.45 8.08 -1.40
C VAL A 131 6.46 6.97 -1.65
N HIS A 132 7.56 7.27 -2.37
CA HIS A 132 8.55 6.28 -2.73
C HIS A 132 9.44 5.91 -1.54
N LEU A 133 9.60 4.62 -1.31
CA LEU A 133 10.32 4.10 -0.15
C LEU A 133 11.80 4.45 -0.18
N ASN A 134 12.32 4.89 0.95
CA ASN A 134 13.75 4.96 1.21
C ASN A 134 14.29 3.60 1.70
N ASN A 135 15.58 3.54 2.03
CA ASN A 135 16.21 2.29 2.50
C ASN A 135 15.57 1.74 3.78
N VAL A 136 15.09 2.60 4.67
CA VAL A 136 14.43 2.19 5.92
C VAL A 136 13.06 1.59 5.60
N GLY A 137 12.28 2.23 4.72
CA GLY A 137 10.98 1.73 4.27
C GLY A 137 11.09 0.40 3.54
N ASN A 138 12.06 0.28 2.62
CA ASN A 138 12.33 -0.98 1.91
C ASN A 138 12.73 -2.11 2.89
N LYS A 139 13.60 -1.80 3.86
CA LYS A 139 13.98 -2.77 4.88
C LYS A 139 12.80 -3.20 5.73
N LEU A 140 11.93 -2.28 6.13
CA LEU A 140 10.73 -2.59 6.92
C LEU A 140 9.82 -3.58 6.17
N ILE A 141 9.56 -3.34 4.88
CA ILE A 141 8.77 -4.27 4.04
C ILE A 141 9.46 -5.63 3.95
N ALA A 142 10.76 -5.67 3.67
CA ALA A 142 11.50 -6.93 3.56
C ALA A 142 11.44 -7.74 4.86
N ASP A 143 11.64 -7.09 6.02
CA ASP A 143 11.57 -7.75 7.34
C ASP A 143 10.17 -8.33 7.61
N GLU A 144 9.11 -7.64 7.19
CA GLU A 144 7.73 -8.14 7.32
C GLU A 144 7.45 -9.30 6.35
N MET A 145 7.88 -9.20 5.09
CA MET A 145 7.68 -10.26 4.08
C MET A 145 8.40 -11.56 4.45
N ILE A 146 9.62 -11.49 4.98
CA ILE A 146 10.41 -12.67 5.39
C ILE A 146 9.66 -13.54 6.43
N ARG A 147 8.75 -12.97 7.23
CA ARG A 147 7.97 -13.72 8.20
C ARG A 147 7.05 -14.77 7.57
N PHE A 148 6.65 -14.55 6.32
CA PHE A 148 5.78 -15.46 5.56
C PHE A 148 6.56 -16.56 4.82
N LEU A 149 7.89 -16.49 4.79
CA LEU A 149 8.76 -17.45 4.12
C LEU A 149 9.25 -18.59 5.05
N LYS A 150 8.75 -18.62 6.28
CA LYS A 150 9.15 -19.60 7.31
C LYS A 150 8.18 -20.77 7.38
#